data_51de746cb69e39225bbd9539cf175e09
#
_entry.id   51de746cb69e39225bbd9539cf175e09
#
_cell.length_a   1.000
_cell.length_b   1.000
_cell.length_c   1.000
_cell.angle_alpha   90.00
_cell.angle_beta   90.00
_cell.angle_gamma   90.00
#
_symmetry.space_group_name_H-M   'P 1'
#
loop_
_entity.id
_entity.type
_entity.pdbx_description
1 polymer ?
#
loop_
_entity_poly.entity_id
_entity_poly.type
_entity_poly.pdbx_seq_one_letter_code
_entity_poly.pdbx_strand_id
1 'polypeptide(L)'
;MRLRPSAHRCRCSRNPPIPGNGAQIGYRRIGNGRPLLVLNGFAATSADWDPSFIDRLASSNELILLDNRGIGSSTDNGKPFDIAQLSDDAARVIETLGFERTNVLGWSMGGFIAQTLALNEPARVRKLILLSTDPGGTAAELASPAILGQLTDTSGTPHQQARRLLSLLFPSDLAESIYREFGDVVAAARAKLSPNLLDRQTAAMDAWHRDGACDRLRELRVPALVATGSEDITKNPRTTQTLSVSRPSSVCGLVLCSRRDRSFSAA
;
A
#
# COMPACT_ATOMS: atom_id res chain seq x y z
N MET A 1 -35.72 -13.25 -15.19
CA MET A 1 -34.77 -12.53 -16.04
C MET A 1 -33.36 -12.80 -15.48
N ARG A 2 -32.62 -13.71 -16.12
CA ARG A 2 -31.29 -14.14 -15.62
C ARG A 2 -30.27 -13.16 -16.15
N LEU A 3 -29.65 -12.37 -15.24
CA LEU A 3 -28.49 -11.53 -15.57
C LEU A 3 -27.31 -12.46 -15.92
N ARG A 4 -26.88 -12.41 -17.17
CA ARG A 4 -25.62 -13.06 -17.60
C ARG A 4 -24.45 -12.25 -17.02
N PRO A 5 -23.47 -12.85 -16.35
CA PRO A 5 -22.24 -12.16 -16.00
C PRO A 5 -21.47 -11.87 -17.31
N SER A 6 -21.21 -10.60 -17.58
CA SER A 6 -20.33 -10.17 -18.66
C SER A 6 -18.90 -10.57 -18.30
N ALA A 7 -18.43 -11.66 -18.90
CA ALA A 7 -17.05 -12.10 -18.77
C ALA A 7 -16.12 -11.16 -19.55
N HIS A 8 -15.83 -9.98 -19.01
CA HIS A 8 -14.62 -9.27 -19.36
C HIS A 8 -13.47 -9.96 -18.63
N ARG A 9 -12.97 -11.04 -19.22
CA ARG A 9 -11.66 -11.59 -18.84
C ARG A 9 -10.63 -10.51 -19.16
N CYS A 10 -10.31 -9.68 -18.17
CA CYS A 10 -9.10 -8.88 -18.20
C CYS A 10 -7.93 -9.82 -18.48
N ARG A 11 -7.33 -9.74 -19.66
CA ARG A 11 -6.08 -10.44 -19.94
C ARG A 11 -5.03 -9.86 -19.00
N CYS A 12 -4.77 -10.54 -17.90
CA CYS A 12 -3.58 -10.32 -17.07
C CYS A 12 -2.36 -10.73 -17.91
N SER A 13 -1.89 -9.85 -18.76
CA SER A 13 -0.58 -10.04 -19.40
C SER A 13 0.46 -9.77 -18.31
N ARG A 14 1.38 -10.73 -18.10
CA ARG A 14 2.59 -10.45 -17.33
C ARG A 14 3.41 -9.45 -18.15
N ASN A 15 3.49 -8.25 -17.67
CA ASN A 15 4.35 -7.24 -18.30
C ASN A 15 5.81 -7.57 -18.03
N PRO A 16 6.74 -7.26 -18.95
CA PRO A 16 8.16 -7.41 -18.67
C PRO A 16 8.53 -6.56 -17.45
N PRO A 17 9.33 -7.09 -16.52
CA PRO A 17 9.72 -6.33 -15.35
C PRO A 17 10.61 -5.15 -15.74
N ILE A 18 10.54 -4.08 -14.95
CA ILE A 18 11.28 -2.84 -15.19
C ILE A 18 12.59 -2.88 -14.41
N PRO A 19 13.74 -2.56 -15.05
CA PRO A 19 15.02 -2.50 -14.34
C PRO A 19 15.01 -1.40 -13.26
N GLY A 20 15.20 -1.80 -12.01
CA GLY A 20 15.49 -0.93 -10.87
C GLY A 20 16.99 -0.91 -10.54
N ASN A 21 17.36 -0.19 -9.49
CA ASN A 21 18.74 -0.18 -9.00
C ASN A 21 19.05 -1.50 -8.27
N GLY A 22 19.63 -2.47 -8.99
CA GLY A 22 19.95 -3.81 -8.50
C GLY A 22 18.74 -4.73 -8.30
N ALA A 23 17.60 -4.42 -8.94
CA ALA A 23 16.38 -5.22 -8.91
C ALA A 23 15.67 -5.20 -10.26
N GLN A 24 14.75 -6.15 -10.47
CA GLN A 24 13.76 -6.11 -11.53
C GLN A 24 12.40 -5.87 -10.88
N ILE A 25 11.72 -4.81 -11.23
CA ILE A 25 10.46 -4.41 -10.61
C ILE A 25 9.30 -4.94 -11.44
N GLY A 26 8.58 -5.88 -10.86
CA GLY A 26 7.38 -6.48 -11.44
C GLY A 26 6.14 -5.63 -11.18
N TYR A 27 5.21 -5.66 -12.11
CA TYR A 27 3.95 -4.94 -12.00
C TYR A 27 2.85 -5.60 -12.83
N ARG A 28 1.61 -5.27 -12.52
CA ARG A 28 0.43 -5.66 -13.31
C ARG A 28 -0.27 -4.41 -13.81
N ARG A 29 -0.81 -4.47 -15.04
CA ARG A 29 -1.66 -3.41 -15.59
C ARG A 29 -3.09 -3.93 -15.73
N ILE A 30 -4.06 -3.14 -15.26
CA ILE A 30 -5.48 -3.49 -15.30
C ILE A 30 -6.29 -2.23 -15.60
N GLY A 31 -7.28 -2.36 -16.48
CA GLY A 31 -8.15 -1.24 -16.88
C GLY A 31 -7.52 -0.33 -17.93
N ASN A 32 -8.21 0.76 -18.19
CA ASN A 32 -7.82 1.80 -19.15
C ASN A 32 -8.22 3.17 -18.58
N GLY A 33 -7.54 4.21 -19.01
CA GLY A 33 -7.86 5.58 -18.60
C GLY A 33 -6.68 6.31 -17.97
N ARG A 34 -6.92 7.08 -16.91
CA ARG A 34 -5.84 7.83 -16.25
C ARG A 34 -4.94 6.89 -15.46
N PRO A 35 -3.60 7.02 -15.58
CA PRO A 35 -2.70 6.15 -14.85
C PRO A 35 -2.84 6.36 -13.34
N LEU A 36 -2.95 5.25 -12.61
CA LEU A 36 -2.97 5.17 -11.15
C LEU A 36 -1.95 4.13 -10.70
N LEU A 37 -0.83 4.58 -10.15
CA LEU A 37 0.15 3.71 -9.51
C LEU A 37 -0.38 3.28 -8.14
N VAL A 38 -0.37 1.99 -7.88
CA VAL A 38 -0.85 1.37 -6.64
C VAL A 38 0.31 0.71 -5.92
N LEU A 39 0.59 1.20 -4.72
CA LEU A 39 1.73 0.80 -3.87
C LEU A 39 1.24 0.03 -2.65
N ASN A 40 1.79 -1.17 -2.48
CA ASN A 40 1.37 -2.12 -1.47
C ASN A 40 1.99 -1.84 -0.09
N GLY A 41 1.34 -2.36 0.95
CA GLY A 41 1.85 -2.39 2.31
C GLY A 41 2.99 -3.37 2.51
N PHE A 42 3.41 -3.52 3.78
CA PHE A 42 4.40 -4.50 4.23
C PHE A 42 4.02 -5.92 3.82
N ALA A 43 4.98 -6.64 3.27
CA ALA A 43 4.84 -8.06 2.90
C ALA A 43 3.69 -8.38 1.92
N ALA A 44 3.11 -7.37 1.26
CA ALA A 44 1.96 -7.51 0.37
C ALA A 44 2.37 -7.48 -1.11
N THR A 45 1.68 -8.27 -1.91
CA THR A 45 1.83 -8.35 -3.37
C THR A 45 0.72 -7.58 -4.10
N SER A 46 0.90 -7.35 -5.39
CA SER A 46 -0.13 -6.80 -6.26
C SER A 46 -1.39 -7.68 -6.36
N ALA A 47 -1.34 -8.93 -5.89
CA ALA A 47 -2.45 -9.87 -5.90
C ALA A 47 -3.29 -9.85 -4.61
N ASP A 48 -2.82 -9.18 -3.55
CA ASP A 48 -3.48 -9.19 -2.23
C ASP A 48 -4.60 -8.13 -2.10
N TRP A 49 -4.80 -7.32 -3.12
CA TRP A 49 -5.91 -6.38 -3.16
C TRP A 49 -7.25 -7.07 -3.39
N ASP A 50 -8.30 -6.62 -2.70
CA ASP A 50 -9.66 -7.08 -2.93
C ASP A 50 -10.05 -6.90 -4.41
N PRO A 51 -10.51 -7.97 -5.10
CA PRO A 51 -10.84 -7.92 -6.52
C PRO A 51 -11.92 -6.88 -6.84
N SER A 52 -12.94 -6.73 -6.00
CA SER A 52 -14.03 -5.77 -6.23
C SER A 52 -13.53 -4.32 -6.11
N PHE A 53 -12.59 -4.07 -5.21
CA PHE A 53 -11.94 -2.77 -5.07
C PHE A 53 -11.11 -2.45 -6.33
N ILE A 54 -10.32 -3.41 -6.80
CA ILE A 54 -9.51 -3.24 -8.03
C ILE A 54 -10.40 -3.04 -9.26
N ASP A 55 -11.46 -3.83 -9.42
CA ASP A 55 -12.39 -3.69 -10.56
C ASP A 55 -13.08 -2.32 -10.59
N ARG A 56 -13.46 -1.79 -9.42
CA ARG A 56 -14.03 -0.44 -9.32
C ARG A 56 -13.03 0.65 -9.69
N LEU A 57 -11.79 0.55 -9.23
CA LEU A 57 -10.75 1.51 -9.62
C LEU A 57 -10.41 1.40 -11.11
N ALA A 58 -10.31 0.18 -11.64
CA ALA A 58 -9.98 -0.10 -13.04
C ALA A 58 -11.07 0.33 -14.02
N SER A 59 -12.31 0.54 -13.56
CA SER A 59 -13.41 1.00 -14.40
C SER A 59 -13.18 2.38 -15.03
N SER A 60 -12.32 3.20 -14.43
CA SER A 60 -12.04 4.58 -14.89
C SER A 60 -10.56 4.94 -14.86
N ASN A 61 -9.69 4.01 -14.46
CA ASN A 61 -8.26 4.22 -14.37
C ASN A 61 -7.50 3.06 -15.03
N GLU A 62 -6.32 3.34 -15.53
CA GLU A 62 -5.31 2.34 -15.81
C GLU A 62 -4.49 2.13 -14.54
N LEU A 63 -4.70 0.99 -13.88
CA LEU A 63 -3.99 0.65 -12.66
C LEU A 63 -2.63 0.05 -12.99
N ILE A 64 -1.60 0.54 -12.32
CA ILE A 64 -0.26 -0.03 -12.30
C ILE A 64 -0.03 -0.55 -10.87
N LEU A 65 -0.31 -1.83 -10.66
CA LEU A 65 -0.13 -2.49 -9.36
C LEU A 65 1.30 -2.98 -9.26
N LEU A 66 2.10 -2.31 -8.47
CA LEU A 66 3.53 -2.58 -8.33
C LEU A 66 3.78 -3.62 -7.24
N ASP A 67 4.63 -4.59 -7.51
CA ASP A 67 5.23 -5.43 -6.49
C ASP A 67 6.51 -4.76 -5.98
N ASN A 68 6.58 -4.49 -4.69
CA ASN A 68 7.78 -3.90 -4.10
C ASN A 68 8.99 -4.85 -4.30
N ARG A 69 10.19 -4.29 -4.34
CA ARG A 69 11.47 -4.99 -4.45
C ARG A 69 11.50 -6.26 -3.59
N GLY A 70 11.80 -7.41 -4.22
CA GLY A 70 11.85 -8.74 -3.62
C GLY A 70 10.48 -9.39 -3.33
N ILE A 71 9.36 -8.69 -3.56
CA ILE A 71 8.01 -9.20 -3.36
C ILE A 71 7.39 -9.63 -4.69
N GLY A 72 6.56 -10.67 -4.66
CA GLY A 72 5.73 -11.09 -5.79
C GLY A 72 6.53 -11.41 -7.05
N SER A 73 6.39 -10.61 -8.09
CA SER A 73 7.11 -10.75 -9.36
C SER A 73 8.39 -9.90 -9.45
N SER A 74 8.72 -9.15 -8.39
CA SER A 74 9.95 -8.37 -8.30
C SER A 74 11.09 -9.19 -7.75
N THR A 75 12.31 -8.92 -8.24
CA THR A 75 13.56 -9.46 -7.66
C THR A 75 14.19 -8.45 -6.72
N ASP A 76 15.25 -8.85 -6.03
CA ASP A 76 16.15 -7.96 -5.32
C ASP A 76 17.61 -8.45 -5.41
N ASN A 77 18.53 -7.66 -4.86
CA ASN A 77 19.96 -7.98 -4.83
C ASN A 77 20.46 -8.41 -3.44
N GLY A 78 19.56 -8.68 -2.50
CA GLY A 78 19.88 -9.08 -1.13
C GLY A 78 20.46 -7.97 -0.24
N LYS A 79 20.62 -6.74 -0.76
CA LYS A 79 21.17 -5.61 0.01
C LYS A 79 20.06 -4.91 0.82
N PRO A 80 20.42 -4.23 1.92
CA PRO A 80 19.50 -3.32 2.62
C PRO A 80 18.93 -2.26 1.67
N PHE A 81 17.72 -1.83 1.92
CA PHE A 81 17.04 -0.73 1.25
C PHE A 81 16.19 0.04 2.25
N ASP A 82 15.81 1.24 1.89
CA ASP A 82 14.93 2.12 2.67
C ASP A 82 13.69 2.52 1.85
N ILE A 83 12.84 3.37 2.43
CA ILE A 83 11.64 3.88 1.75
C ILE A 83 12.00 4.76 0.55
N ALA A 84 13.13 5.47 0.59
CA ALA A 84 13.60 6.27 -0.53
C ALA A 84 13.95 5.39 -1.73
N GLN A 85 14.64 4.27 -1.52
CA GLN A 85 14.94 3.32 -2.60
C GLN A 85 13.66 2.70 -3.21
N LEU A 86 12.65 2.38 -2.39
CA LEU A 86 11.36 1.90 -2.90
C LEU A 86 10.61 2.98 -3.69
N SER A 87 10.75 4.24 -3.29
CA SER A 87 10.24 5.40 -4.01
C SER A 87 10.92 5.59 -5.37
N ASP A 88 12.23 5.42 -5.43
CA ASP A 88 12.99 5.48 -6.69
C ASP A 88 12.57 4.35 -7.65
N ASP A 89 12.32 3.15 -7.14
CA ASP A 89 11.77 2.04 -7.94
C ASP A 89 10.40 2.43 -8.54
N ALA A 90 9.53 3.03 -7.74
CA ALA A 90 8.22 3.52 -8.19
C ALA A 90 8.34 4.63 -9.25
N ALA A 91 9.25 5.58 -9.07
CA ALA A 91 9.54 6.63 -10.04
C ALA A 91 10.03 6.06 -11.38
N ARG A 92 10.92 5.07 -11.36
CA ARG A 92 11.39 4.36 -12.57
C ARG A 92 10.28 3.64 -13.31
N VAL A 93 9.32 3.06 -12.59
CA VAL A 93 8.15 2.44 -13.22
C VAL A 93 7.32 3.49 -13.98
N ILE A 94 7.04 4.64 -13.38
CA ILE A 94 6.33 5.75 -14.02
C ILE A 94 7.07 6.19 -15.29
N GLU A 95 8.38 6.42 -15.18
CA GLU A 95 9.23 6.89 -16.26
C GLU A 95 9.29 5.88 -17.43
N THR A 96 9.57 4.59 -17.11
CA THR A 96 9.73 3.55 -18.13
C THR A 96 8.42 3.28 -18.88
N LEU A 97 7.27 3.44 -18.21
CA LEU A 97 5.96 3.35 -18.85
C LEU A 97 5.58 4.59 -19.66
N GLY A 98 6.42 5.62 -19.70
CA GLY A 98 6.21 6.83 -20.48
C GLY A 98 5.16 7.77 -19.92
N PHE A 99 4.79 7.63 -18.64
CA PHE A 99 3.85 8.53 -18.00
C PHE A 99 4.56 9.80 -17.52
N GLU A 100 4.11 10.95 -18.00
CA GLU A 100 4.58 12.23 -17.49
C GLU A 100 4.19 12.42 -16.02
N ARG A 101 2.92 12.15 -15.70
CA ARG A 101 2.36 12.27 -14.34
C ARG A 101 1.32 11.17 -14.08
N THR A 102 1.35 10.59 -12.86
CA THR A 102 0.37 9.61 -12.42
C THR A 102 -0.37 10.06 -11.17
N ASN A 103 -1.57 9.51 -10.96
CA ASN A 103 -2.12 9.46 -9.61
C ASN A 103 -1.39 8.33 -8.84
N VAL A 104 -1.21 8.51 -7.53
CA VAL A 104 -0.52 7.52 -6.69
C VAL A 104 -1.41 7.16 -5.52
N LEU A 105 -1.66 5.88 -5.33
CA LEU A 105 -2.33 5.32 -4.17
C LEU A 105 -1.32 4.49 -3.38
N GLY A 106 -1.16 4.80 -2.10
CA GLY A 106 -0.31 4.03 -1.19
C GLY A 106 -1.08 3.55 0.02
N TRP A 107 -0.98 2.26 0.31
CA TRP A 107 -1.57 1.64 1.49
C TRP A 107 -0.50 1.25 2.51
N SER A 108 -0.65 1.65 3.77
CA SER A 108 0.29 1.36 4.87
C SER A 108 1.73 1.76 4.50
N MET A 109 2.71 0.86 4.45
CA MET A 109 4.08 1.12 3.98
C MET A 109 4.09 1.70 2.55
N GLY A 110 3.15 1.31 1.69
CA GLY A 110 2.98 1.93 0.37
C GLY A 110 2.67 3.41 0.43
N GLY A 111 2.03 3.87 1.52
CA GLY A 111 1.81 5.28 1.79
C GLY A 111 3.10 6.02 2.15
N PHE A 112 4.07 5.38 2.80
CA PHE A 112 5.42 5.94 3.03
C PHE A 112 6.13 6.18 1.71
N ILE A 113 6.09 5.16 0.83
CA ILE A 113 6.67 5.23 -0.53
C ILE A 113 6.00 6.36 -1.32
N ALA A 114 4.67 6.44 -1.29
CA ALA A 114 3.89 7.44 -2.01
C ALA A 114 4.18 8.88 -1.54
N GLN A 115 4.32 9.10 -0.23
CA GLN A 115 4.71 10.39 0.34
C GLN A 115 6.12 10.78 -0.11
N THR A 116 7.08 9.86 0.00
CA THR A 116 8.47 10.08 -0.44
C THR A 116 8.53 10.41 -1.93
N LEU A 117 7.79 9.67 -2.77
CA LEU A 117 7.70 9.92 -4.20
C LEU A 117 7.15 11.33 -4.49
N ALA A 118 6.08 11.73 -3.81
CA ALA A 118 5.48 13.04 -4.01
C ALA A 118 6.34 14.21 -3.51
N LEU A 119 7.22 13.96 -2.55
CA LEU A 119 8.18 14.93 -2.03
C LEU A 119 9.42 15.06 -2.93
N ASN A 120 9.94 13.94 -3.42
CA ASN A 120 11.17 13.91 -4.17
C ASN A 120 10.94 14.15 -5.67
N GLU A 121 9.80 13.67 -6.20
CA GLU A 121 9.44 13.74 -7.63
C GLU A 121 8.04 14.38 -7.84
N PRO A 122 7.81 15.63 -7.33
CA PRO A 122 6.47 16.24 -7.35
C PRO A 122 5.93 16.44 -8.77
N ALA A 123 6.81 16.56 -9.76
CA ALA A 123 6.43 16.67 -11.16
C ALA A 123 5.77 15.39 -11.70
N ARG A 124 6.10 14.22 -11.14
CA ARG A 124 5.58 12.92 -11.58
C ARG A 124 4.26 12.53 -10.89
N VAL A 125 3.89 13.20 -9.79
CA VAL A 125 2.68 12.90 -9.04
C VAL A 125 1.61 13.94 -9.31
N ARG A 126 0.42 13.49 -9.74
CA ARG A 126 -0.74 14.37 -10.01
C ARG A 126 -1.61 14.55 -8.78
N LYS A 127 -1.98 13.45 -8.15
CA LYS A 127 -2.77 13.36 -6.93
C LYS A 127 -2.28 12.21 -6.08
N LEU A 128 -2.43 12.33 -4.77
CA LEU A 128 -2.01 11.36 -3.78
C LEU A 128 -3.23 10.79 -3.06
N ILE A 129 -3.29 9.48 -2.90
CA ILE A 129 -4.29 8.78 -2.10
C ILE A 129 -3.52 7.96 -1.06
N LEU A 130 -3.75 8.25 0.21
CA LEU A 130 -3.06 7.65 1.34
C LEU A 130 -4.07 6.86 2.18
N LEU A 131 -3.92 5.53 2.22
CA LEU A 131 -4.81 4.63 2.94
C LEU A 131 -4.07 4.02 4.13
N SER A 132 -4.63 4.16 5.34
CA SER A 132 -4.12 3.55 6.59
C SER A 132 -2.60 3.68 6.72
N THR A 133 -2.10 4.91 6.71
CA THR A 133 -0.67 5.22 6.70
C THR A 133 -0.37 6.41 7.64
N ASP A 134 0.90 6.67 7.88
CA ASP A 134 1.38 7.73 8.76
C ASP A 134 2.53 8.53 8.11
N PRO A 135 2.84 9.72 8.63
CA PRO A 135 3.91 10.57 8.11
C PRO A 135 5.32 10.16 8.58
N GLY A 136 5.41 9.20 9.50
CA GLY A 136 6.68 8.89 10.18
C GLY A 136 7.18 10.03 11.07
N GLY A 137 8.41 9.88 11.56
CA GLY A 137 9.03 10.85 12.46
C GLY A 137 8.32 10.99 13.81
N THR A 138 8.60 12.05 14.54
CA THR A 138 8.11 12.27 15.92
C THR A 138 6.60 12.50 16.02
N ALA A 139 5.93 12.81 14.92
CA ALA A 139 4.48 13.02 14.89
C ALA A 139 3.69 11.72 14.66
N ALA A 140 4.34 10.61 14.37
CA ALA A 140 3.69 9.32 14.16
C ALA A 140 3.37 8.69 15.54
N GLU A 141 2.09 8.58 15.86
CA GLU A 141 1.63 7.73 16.95
C GLU A 141 1.56 6.29 16.43
N LEU A 142 2.55 5.50 16.76
CA LEU A 142 2.66 4.11 16.31
C LEU A 142 1.66 3.21 17.05
N ALA A 143 1.30 2.09 16.44
CA ALA A 143 0.65 1.00 17.16
C ALA A 143 1.51 0.53 18.33
N SER A 144 0.89 -0.14 19.32
CA SER A 144 1.64 -0.66 20.45
C SER A 144 2.76 -1.61 19.99
N PRO A 145 3.88 -1.70 20.74
CA PRO A 145 4.95 -2.64 20.40
C PRO A 145 4.48 -4.09 20.21
N ALA A 146 3.43 -4.50 20.95
CA ALA A 146 2.83 -5.81 20.81
C ALA A 146 2.15 -6.01 19.44
N ILE A 147 1.45 -5.00 18.93
CA ILE A 147 0.81 -5.05 17.61
C ILE A 147 1.87 -5.01 16.50
N LEU A 148 2.85 -4.12 16.60
CA LEU A 148 3.95 -4.05 15.64
C LEU A 148 4.75 -5.36 15.60
N GLY A 149 5.05 -5.94 16.77
CA GLY A 149 5.71 -7.23 16.86
C GLY A 149 4.90 -8.36 16.19
N GLN A 150 3.58 -8.38 16.36
CA GLN A 150 2.73 -9.37 15.69
C GLN A 150 2.66 -9.18 14.17
N LEU A 151 2.68 -7.93 13.70
CA LEU A 151 2.66 -7.60 12.26
C LEU A 151 3.91 -8.11 11.55
N THR A 152 5.07 -7.97 12.19
CA THR A 152 6.37 -8.34 11.63
C THR A 152 6.82 -9.76 12.01
N ASP A 153 6.09 -10.45 12.89
CA ASP A 153 6.42 -11.79 13.33
C ASP A 153 6.32 -12.81 12.18
N THR A 154 7.44 -13.40 11.83
CA THR A 154 7.58 -14.43 10.80
C THR A 154 7.59 -15.86 11.38
N SER A 155 7.45 -16.01 12.69
CA SER A 155 7.44 -17.32 13.36
C SER A 155 6.19 -18.14 13.06
N GLY A 156 6.30 -19.43 13.24
CA GLY A 156 5.21 -20.37 13.04
C GLY A 156 4.99 -20.78 11.58
N THR A 157 3.97 -21.60 11.36
CA THR A 157 3.60 -22.05 10.02
C THR A 157 2.98 -20.92 9.20
N PRO A 158 2.97 -21.03 7.87
CA PRO A 158 2.29 -20.04 7.00
C PRO A 158 0.82 -19.81 7.38
N HIS A 159 0.10 -20.85 7.82
CA HIS A 159 -1.28 -20.73 8.30
C HIS A 159 -1.38 -19.94 9.61
N GLN A 160 -0.45 -20.13 10.54
CA GLN A 160 -0.40 -19.35 11.78
C GLN A 160 -0.10 -17.88 11.49
N GLN A 161 0.83 -17.60 10.55
CA GLN A 161 1.11 -16.25 10.09
C GLN A 161 -0.10 -15.61 9.40
N ALA A 162 -0.82 -16.37 8.56
CA ALA A 162 -2.03 -15.88 7.88
C ALA A 162 -3.13 -15.53 8.90
N ARG A 163 -3.39 -16.39 9.88
CA ARG A 163 -4.39 -16.13 10.93
C ARG A 163 -4.01 -14.89 11.74
N ARG A 164 -2.75 -14.78 12.16
CA ARG A 164 -2.23 -13.60 12.90
C ARG A 164 -2.41 -12.32 12.09
N LEU A 165 -2.03 -12.30 10.82
CA LEU A 165 -2.19 -11.14 9.95
C LEU A 165 -3.66 -10.74 9.82
N LEU A 166 -4.56 -11.67 9.54
CA LEU A 166 -5.98 -11.37 9.39
C LEU A 166 -6.60 -10.84 10.69
N SER A 167 -6.18 -11.36 11.86
CA SER A 167 -6.65 -10.85 13.16
C SER A 167 -6.18 -9.42 13.49
N LEU A 168 -5.10 -8.96 12.86
CA LEU A 168 -4.63 -7.57 12.97
C LEU A 168 -5.35 -6.62 12.02
N LEU A 169 -5.74 -7.10 10.84
CA LEU A 169 -6.33 -6.27 9.78
C LEU A 169 -7.85 -6.17 9.86
N PHE A 170 -8.50 -7.16 10.48
CA PHE A 170 -9.95 -7.25 10.53
C PHE A 170 -10.44 -7.49 11.96
N PRO A 171 -11.63 -7.02 12.30
CA PRO A 171 -12.30 -7.37 13.53
C PRO A 171 -12.49 -8.90 13.64
N SER A 172 -12.49 -9.43 14.86
CA SER A 172 -12.37 -10.87 15.15
C SER A 172 -13.38 -11.75 14.41
N ASP A 173 -14.65 -11.35 14.36
CA ASP A 173 -15.73 -12.07 13.66
C ASP A 173 -15.50 -12.13 12.14
N LEU A 174 -15.02 -11.04 11.57
CA LEU A 174 -14.72 -10.94 10.14
C LEU A 174 -13.39 -11.64 9.81
N ALA A 175 -12.36 -11.51 10.66
CA ALA A 175 -11.08 -12.16 10.50
C ALA A 175 -11.22 -13.68 10.41
N GLU A 176 -12.03 -14.29 11.30
CA GLU A 176 -12.28 -15.73 11.29
C GLU A 176 -13.07 -16.17 10.05
N SER A 177 -14.03 -15.36 9.60
CA SER A 177 -14.76 -15.64 8.35
C SER A 177 -13.85 -15.59 7.12
N ILE A 178 -13.01 -14.55 7.02
CA ILE A 178 -12.03 -14.41 5.94
C ILE A 178 -11.00 -15.54 5.99
N TYR A 179 -10.53 -15.91 7.18
CA TYR A 179 -9.58 -17.03 7.33
C TYR A 179 -10.16 -18.36 6.85
N ARG A 180 -11.43 -18.66 7.16
CA ARG A 180 -12.09 -19.89 6.67
C ARG A 180 -12.22 -19.92 5.14
N GLU A 181 -12.40 -18.78 4.50
CA GLU A 181 -12.60 -18.70 3.06
C GLU A 181 -11.27 -18.56 2.29
N PHE A 182 -10.33 -17.75 2.79
CA PHE A 182 -9.11 -17.36 2.09
C PHE A 182 -7.81 -17.72 2.83
N GLY A 183 -7.89 -18.40 3.97
CA GLY A 183 -6.72 -18.73 4.81
C GLY A 183 -5.62 -19.47 4.06
N ASP A 184 -5.99 -20.42 3.19
CA ASP A 184 -5.05 -21.17 2.35
C ASP A 184 -4.34 -20.28 1.34
N VAL A 185 -5.05 -19.33 0.75
CA VAL A 185 -4.49 -18.38 -0.23
C VAL A 185 -3.50 -17.45 0.46
N VAL A 186 -3.87 -16.91 1.63
CA VAL A 186 -2.99 -16.04 2.41
C VAL A 186 -1.77 -16.82 2.93
N ALA A 187 -1.97 -18.05 3.42
CA ALA A 187 -0.86 -18.90 3.86
C ALA A 187 0.10 -19.23 2.71
N ALA A 188 -0.41 -19.55 1.52
CA ALA A 188 0.42 -19.80 0.35
C ALA A 188 1.21 -18.54 -0.10
N ALA A 189 0.64 -17.35 0.06
CA ALA A 189 1.35 -16.09 -0.16
C ALA A 189 2.47 -15.89 0.89
N ARG A 190 2.16 -16.11 2.17
CA ARG A 190 3.14 -16.03 3.28
C ARG A 190 4.32 -17.00 3.10
N ALA A 191 4.06 -18.23 2.65
CA ALA A 191 5.09 -19.25 2.43
C ALA A 191 6.13 -18.85 1.37
N LYS A 192 5.82 -17.91 0.50
CA LYS A 192 6.72 -17.41 -0.56
C LYS A 192 7.62 -16.26 -0.10
N LEU A 193 7.36 -15.69 1.08
CA LEU A 193 8.11 -14.55 1.59
C LEU A 193 9.41 -15.01 2.27
N SER A 194 10.52 -14.43 1.88
CA SER A 194 11.81 -14.67 2.53
C SER A 194 11.86 -13.93 3.87
N PRO A 195 12.18 -14.58 5.00
CA PRO A 195 12.37 -13.90 6.28
C PRO A 195 13.37 -12.74 6.19
N ASN A 196 14.50 -12.94 5.54
CA ASN A 196 15.52 -11.91 5.35
C ASN A 196 14.99 -10.68 4.59
N LEU A 197 14.08 -10.87 3.63
CA LEU A 197 13.42 -9.76 2.94
C LEU A 197 12.47 -9.00 3.88
N LEU A 198 11.71 -9.73 4.69
CA LEU A 198 10.80 -9.13 5.67
C LEU A 198 11.55 -8.34 6.73
N ASP A 199 12.70 -8.85 7.20
CA ASP A 199 13.59 -8.11 8.12
C ASP A 199 14.06 -6.79 7.50
N ARG A 200 14.42 -6.79 6.21
CA ARG A 200 14.82 -5.56 5.50
C ARG A 200 13.66 -4.58 5.31
N GLN A 201 12.45 -5.07 5.02
CA GLN A 201 11.26 -4.21 4.97
C GLN A 201 10.93 -3.62 6.35
N THR A 202 11.06 -4.42 7.41
CA THR A 202 10.90 -3.96 8.79
C THR A 202 11.90 -2.86 9.12
N ALA A 203 13.18 -3.06 8.80
CA ALA A 203 14.22 -2.06 9.02
C ALA A 203 13.94 -0.75 8.24
N ALA A 204 13.40 -0.84 7.02
CA ALA A 204 13.00 0.33 6.24
C ALA A 204 11.82 1.08 6.89
N MET A 205 10.83 0.36 7.44
CA MET A 205 9.73 0.96 8.19
C MET A 205 10.21 1.61 9.50
N ASP A 206 11.11 0.96 10.23
CA ASP A 206 11.68 1.50 11.47
C ASP A 206 12.47 2.79 11.19
N ALA A 207 13.21 2.85 10.08
CA ALA A 207 13.88 4.08 9.64
C ALA A 207 12.85 5.18 9.31
N TRP A 208 11.78 4.85 8.60
CA TRP A 208 10.69 5.79 8.34
C TRP A 208 10.05 6.34 9.62
N HIS A 209 9.80 5.48 10.59
CA HIS A 209 9.21 5.91 11.86
C HIS A 209 10.14 6.81 12.68
N ARG A 210 11.46 6.71 12.50
CA ARG A 210 12.42 7.64 13.11
C ARG A 210 12.50 8.98 12.37
N ASP A 211 12.64 8.91 11.04
CA ASP A 211 13.08 10.06 10.23
C ASP A 211 11.96 10.61 9.33
N GLY A 212 11.01 9.81 8.93
CA GLY A 212 9.78 10.08 8.18
C GLY A 212 9.70 11.30 7.27
N ALA A 213 8.48 11.64 6.87
CA ALA A 213 8.20 12.83 6.05
C ALA A 213 7.59 13.99 6.86
N CYS A 214 7.39 13.82 8.18
CA CYS A 214 6.60 14.76 8.97
C CYS A 214 7.02 16.22 8.78
N ASP A 215 8.31 16.51 8.90
CA ASP A 215 8.85 17.87 8.80
C ASP A 215 8.75 18.43 7.37
N ARG A 216 8.69 17.53 6.38
CA ARG A 216 8.60 17.86 4.96
C ARG A 216 7.17 17.89 4.40
N LEU A 217 6.15 17.53 5.18
CA LEU A 217 4.76 17.51 4.69
C LEU A 217 4.29 18.85 4.12
N ARG A 218 4.83 19.97 4.60
CA ARG A 218 4.53 21.31 4.07
C ARG A 218 5.05 21.53 2.64
N GLU A 219 6.01 20.72 2.19
CA GLU A 219 6.58 20.79 0.83
C GLU A 219 5.67 20.09 -0.20
N LEU A 220 4.78 19.21 0.23
CA LEU A 220 3.88 18.51 -0.66
C LEU A 220 2.94 19.50 -1.38
N ARG A 221 2.98 19.53 -2.70
CA ARG A 221 2.21 20.47 -3.55
C ARG A 221 1.04 19.82 -4.28
N VAL A 222 0.90 18.50 -4.19
CA VAL A 222 -0.14 17.74 -4.89
C VAL A 222 -1.40 17.58 -4.03
N PRO A 223 -2.60 17.60 -4.61
CA PRO A 223 -3.82 17.28 -3.86
C PRO A 223 -3.73 15.89 -3.26
N ALA A 224 -4.13 15.73 -2.00
CA ALA A 224 -4.09 14.45 -1.31
C ALA A 224 -5.45 14.11 -0.68
N LEU A 225 -5.87 12.86 -0.85
CA LEU A 225 -6.93 12.21 -0.08
C LEU A 225 -6.27 11.31 0.97
N VAL A 226 -6.68 11.45 2.21
CA VAL A 226 -6.22 10.60 3.31
C VAL A 226 -7.41 9.85 3.87
N ALA A 227 -7.31 8.54 3.99
CA ALA A 227 -8.37 7.69 4.52
C ALA A 227 -7.82 6.61 5.46
N THR A 228 -8.54 6.33 6.53
CA THR A 228 -8.21 5.27 7.49
C THR A 228 -9.47 4.70 8.13
N GLY A 229 -9.38 3.49 8.69
CA GLY A 229 -10.42 2.94 9.55
C GLY A 229 -10.44 3.66 10.90
N SER A 230 -11.62 3.95 11.43
CA SER A 230 -11.75 4.55 12.78
C SER A 230 -11.29 3.60 13.89
N GLU A 231 -11.26 2.30 13.61
CA GLU A 231 -10.83 1.22 14.51
C GLU A 231 -9.54 0.55 14.04
N ASP A 232 -8.74 1.24 13.22
CA ASP A 232 -7.45 0.72 12.75
C ASP A 232 -6.46 0.62 13.91
N ILE A 233 -6.13 -0.61 14.31
CA ILE A 233 -5.20 -0.87 15.42
C ILE A 233 -3.73 -0.87 14.97
N THR A 234 -3.47 -0.97 13.68
CA THR A 234 -2.12 -0.97 13.10
C THR A 234 -1.63 0.42 12.76
N LYS A 235 -2.57 1.35 12.55
CA LYS A 235 -2.32 2.76 12.28
C LYS A 235 -3.28 3.61 13.10
N ASN A 236 -2.75 4.39 14.03
CA ASN A 236 -3.58 5.25 14.85
C ASN A 236 -4.34 6.26 13.96
N PRO A 237 -5.68 6.32 14.01
CA PRO A 237 -6.46 7.27 13.23
C PRO A 237 -6.05 8.73 13.46
N ARG A 238 -5.58 9.09 14.67
CA ARG A 238 -5.08 10.44 14.99
C ARG A 238 -3.83 10.80 14.20
N THR A 239 -2.91 9.84 14.00
CA THR A 239 -1.70 10.06 13.19
C THR A 239 -2.06 10.26 11.72
N THR A 240 -3.07 9.56 11.23
CA THR A 240 -3.60 9.78 9.89
C THR A 240 -4.23 11.19 9.77
N GLN A 241 -4.87 11.71 10.84
CA GLN A 241 -5.34 13.11 10.89
C GLN A 241 -4.19 14.12 10.79
N THR A 242 -3.02 13.82 11.37
CA THR A 242 -1.84 14.70 11.28
C THR A 242 -1.43 14.96 9.84
N LEU A 243 -1.56 13.95 8.97
CA LEU A 243 -1.35 14.12 7.53
C LEU A 243 -2.30 15.15 6.90
N SER A 244 -3.52 15.27 7.40
CA SER A 244 -4.53 16.21 6.88
C SER A 244 -4.35 17.62 7.43
N VAL A 245 -4.04 17.75 8.72
CA VAL A 245 -3.93 19.06 9.43
C VAL A 245 -2.66 19.81 9.05
N SER A 246 -1.57 19.09 8.77
CA SER A 246 -0.28 19.72 8.37
C SER A 246 -0.32 20.37 6.99
N ARG A 247 -1.47 20.38 6.29
CA ARG A 247 -1.64 20.85 4.90
C ARG A 247 -2.90 21.68 4.70
N PRO A 248 -2.91 22.96 5.09
CA PRO A 248 -4.13 23.78 5.08
C PRO A 248 -4.73 24.08 3.69
N SER A 249 -4.02 23.86 2.58
CA SER A 249 -4.49 24.33 1.27
C SER A 249 -4.62 23.28 0.16
N SER A 250 -4.31 22.00 0.41
CA SER A 250 -4.31 20.99 -0.67
C SER A 250 -4.83 19.59 -0.27
N VAL A 251 -5.33 19.39 0.96
CA VAL A 251 -5.98 18.13 1.35
C VAL A 251 -7.46 18.21 0.94
N CYS A 252 -7.89 17.27 0.10
CA CYS A 252 -9.25 17.22 -0.41
C CYS A 252 -10.26 16.55 0.54
N GLY A 253 -9.80 15.94 1.62
CA GLY A 253 -10.67 15.31 2.62
C GLY A 253 -9.95 14.27 3.47
N LEU A 254 -10.35 14.19 4.73
CA LEU A 254 -10.09 13.06 5.62
C LEU A 254 -11.35 12.19 5.62
N VAL A 255 -11.22 10.93 5.22
CA VAL A 255 -12.29 9.95 5.31
C VAL A 255 -12.00 8.98 6.44
N LEU A 256 -12.80 9.06 7.50
CA LEU A 256 -12.82 8.05 8.55
C LEU A 256 -13.90 7.02 8.21
N CYS A 257 -13.53 5.79 7.92
CA CYS A 257 -14.46 4.71 7.63
C CYS A 257 -14.84 4.01 8.94
N SER A 258 -16.10 4.15 9.39
CA SER A 258 -16.61 3.41 10.54
C SER A 258 -17.50 2.25 10.09
N ARG A 259 -17.60 1.18 10.93
CA ARG A 259 -18.47 0.01 10.67
C ARG A 259 -19.95 0.37 10.50
N ARG A 260 -20.40 1.53 10.99
CA ARG A 260 -21.82 1.92 10.99
C ARG A 260 -22.25 2.55 9.69
N ASP A 261 -21.32 3.07 8.91
CA ASP A 261 -21.67 3.79 7.68
C ASP A 261 -21.28 2.97 6.44
N ARG A 262 -22.27 2.32 5.84
CA ARG A 262 -22.14 1.78 4.47
C ARG A 262 -22.09 2.88 3.41
N SER A 263 -22.01 4.14 3.83
CA SER A 263 -21.90 5.32 2.98
C SER A 263 -20.63 6.09 3.33
N PHE A 264 -19.82 6.38 2.33
CA PHE A 264 -18.71 7.33 2.45
C PHE A 264 -19.30 8.72 2.77
N SER A 265 -19.11 9.20 3.98
CA SER A 265 -19.36 10.60 4.32
C SER A 265 -18.06 11.36 4.14
N ALA A 266 -18.03 12.27 3.17
CA ALA A 266 -17.00 13.27 3.06
C ALA A 266 -17.33 14.41 4.05
N ALA A 267 -16.45 14.68 5.00
CA ALA A 267 -16.48 15.86 5.83
C ALA A 267 -15.61 16.97 5.23
#